data_0d4f999fd90876b7859fb71286c47415
#
_entry.id   0d4f999fd90876b7859fb71286c47415
#
_cell.length_a   1.000
_cell.length_b   1.000
_cell.length_c   1.000
_cell.angle_alpha   90.00
_cell.angle_beta   90.00
_cell.angle_gamma   90.00
#
_symmetry.space_group_name_H-M   'P 1'
#
loop_
_entity.id
_entity.type
_entity.pdbx_description
1 polymer ?
#
loop_
_entity_poly.entity_id
_entity_poly.type
_entity_poly.pdbx_seq_one_letter_code
_entity_poly.pdbx_strand_id
1 'polypeptide(L)'
;MKSAYELAMERLNSEDPQKKALSEEQKLALSEIDEKYRAKAAEREIFLKQKLGDAISKGEMQEADAIRRQISSEKNCIQEECEAAKDKVRNES
;
A
#
# COMPACT_ATOMS: atom_id res chain seq x y z
N MET A 1 9.61 -23.67 29.72
CA MET A 1 10.93 -23.04 29.68
C MET A 1 11.34 -22.74 28.26
N LYS A 2 11.82 -21.53 28.06
CA LYS A 2 12.21 -21.12 26.72
C LYS A 2 13.54 -21.69 26.33
N SER A 3 13.69 -22.07 25.09
CA SER A 3 14.97 -22.52 24.58
C SER A 3 15.93 -21.34 24.44
N ALA A 4 17.22 -21.65 24.34
CA ALA A 4 18.22 -20.61 24.11
C ALA A 4 17.90 -19.83 22.81
N TYR A 5 17.37 -20.52 21.83
CA TYR A 5 16.98 -19.91 20.57
C TYR A 5 15.85 -18.90 20.78
N GLU A 6 14.83 -19.25 21.54
CA GLU A 6 13.71 -18.37 21.82
C GLU A 6 14.15 -17.12 22.58
N LEU A 7 15.04 -17.30 23.55
CA LEU A 7 15.58 -16.19 24.31
C LEU A 7 16.39 -15.26 23.42
N ALA A 8 17.17 -15.84 22.51
CA ALA A 8 17.94 -15.04 21.56
C ALA A 8 17.03 -14.24 20.64
N MET A 9 15.94 -14.85 20.18
CA MET A 9 14.98 -14.15 19.31
C MET A 9 14.28 -13.01 20.04
N GLU A 10 13.87 -13.24 21.27
CA GLU A 10 13.28 -12.18 22.08
C GLU A 10 14.25 -11.04 22.32
N ARG A 11 15.48 -11.36 22.59
CA ARG A 11 16.51 -10.37 22.83
C ARG A 11 16.78 -9.55 21.58
N LEU A 12 16.86 -10.21 20.43
CA LEU A 12 17.01 -9.52 19.16
C LEU A 12 15.85 -8.55 18.90
N ASN A 13 14.65 -8.98 19.21
CA ASN A 13 13.47 -8.15 19.03
C ASN A 13 13.45 -6.95 19.98
N SER A 14 14.01 -7.11 21.18
CA SER A 14 14.00 -6.04 22.17
C SER A 14 15.26 -5.19 22.14
N GLU A 15 16.39 -5.74 21.74
CA GLU A 15 17.66 -5.06 21.78
C GLU A 15 18.01 -4.24 20.55
N ASP A 16 17.22 -4.36 19.49
CA ASP A 16 17.48 -3.61 18.29
C ASP A 16 16.32 -2.67 17.97
N PRO A 17 16.07 -1.70 18.85
CA PRO A 17 14.96 -0.76 18.65
C PRO A 17 15.14 0.08 17.41
N GLN A 18 16.37 0.31 16.97
CA GLN A 18 16.64 1.13 15.81
C GLN A 18 16.18 0.50 14.53
N LYS A 19 16.19 -0.83 14.47
CA LYS A 19 15.71 -1.53 13.29
C LYS A 19 14.23 -1.85 13.34
N LYS A 20 13.68 -1.96 14.55
CA LYS A 20 12.32 -2.46 14.73
C LYS A 20 11.37 -1.43 15.30
N ALA A 21 11.85 -0.57 16.14
CA ALA A 21 11.03 0.45 16.72
C ALA A 21 11.06 1.68 15.82
N LEU A 22 9.96 1.94 15.17
CA LEU A 22 9.78 3.18 14.45
C LEU A 22 9.50 4.28 15.46
N SER A 23 10.00 5.47 15.19
CA SER A 23 9.67 6.62 16.03
C SER A 23 8.18 6.95 15.86
N GLU A 24 7.64 7.71 16.79
CA GLU A 24 6.25 8.15 16.66
C GLU A 24 6.04 8.98 15.41
N GLU A 25 7.04 9.77 15.04
CA GLU A 25 7.01 10.55 13.81
C GLU A 25 6.96 9.67 12.57
N GLN A 26 7.74 8.58 12.57
CA GLN A 26 7.74 7.64 11.46
C GLN A 26 6.41 6.91 11.37
N LYS A 27 5.85 6.49 12.50
CA LYS A 27 4.53 5.83 12.52
C LYS A 27 3.45 6.75 11.97
N LEU A 28 3.49 8.00 12.37
CA LEU A 28 2.53 8.99 11.88
C LEU A 28 2.70 9.21 10.37
N ALA A 29 3.94 9.33 9.92
CA ALA A 29 4.23 9.50 8.50
C ALA A 29 3.72 8.32 7.67
N LEU A 30 3.93 7.09 8.16
CA LEU A 30 3.44 5.89 7.49
C LEU A 30 1.91 5.88 7.40
N SER A 31 1.25 6.28 8.49
CA SER A 31 -0.20 6.35 8.53
C SER A 31 -0.73 7.39 7.52
N GLU A 32 -0.09 8.53 7.44
CA GLU A 32 -0.46 9.58 6.49
C GLU A 32 -0.27 9.13 5.05
N ILE A 33 0.80 8.39 4.78
CA ILE A 33 1.06 7.83 3.46
C ILE A 33 -0.04 6.84 3.08
N ASP A 34 -0.40 5.94 3.99
CA ASP A 34 -1.47 4.98 3.75
C ASP A 34 -2.80 5.68 3.43
N GLU A 35 -3.14 6.71 4.19
CA GLU A 35 -4.37 7.46 3.95
C GLU A 35 -4.36 8.17 2.61
N LYS A 36 -3.24 8.80 2.28
CA LYS A 36 -3.09 9.53 1.02
C LYS A 36 -3.28 8.61 -0.18
N TYR A 37 -2.59 7.49 -0.17
CA TYR A 37 -2.64 6.57 -1.32
C TYR A 37 -3.95 5.79 -1.36
N ARG A 38 -4.55 5.53 -0.22
CA ARG A 38 -5.88 4.92 -0.16
C ARG A 38 -6.93 5.84 -0.80
N ALA A 39 -6.87 7.13 -0.48
CA ALA A 39 -7.76 8.12 -1.07
C ALA A 39 -7.55 8.23 -2.57
N LYS A 40 -6.29 8.25 -3.01
CA LYS A 40 -5.94 8.31 -4.42
C LYS A 40 -6.48 7.10 -5.17
N ALA A 41 -6.28 5.90 -4.60
CA ALA A 41 -6.78 4.68 -5.22
C ALA A 41 -8.30 4.67 -5.30
N ALA A 42 -8.98 5.12 -4.25
CA ALA A 42 -10.44 5.16 -4.22
C ALA A 42 -10.99 6.11 -5.28
N GLU A 43 -10.40 7.30 -5.44
CA GLU A 43 -10.81 8.26 -6.45
C GLU A 43 -10.67 7.70 -7.86
N ARG A 44 -9.53 7.08 -8.13
CA ARG A 44 -9.28 6.49 -9.45
C ARG A 44 -10.24 5.33 -9.72
N GLU A 45 -10.47 4.51 -8.73
CA GLU A 45 -11.38 3.37 -8.87
C GLU A 45 -12.81 3.82 -9.16
N ILE A 46 -13.30 4.82 -8.43
CA ILE A 46 -14.65 5.36 -8.66
C ILE A 46 -14.77 5.91 -10.08
N PHE A 47 -13.81 6.71 -10.50
CA PHE A 47 -13.79 7.31 -11.83
C PHE A 47 -13.80 6.24 -12.92
N LEU A 48 -12.93 5.25 -12.80
CA LEU A 48 -12.81 4.20 -13.81
C LEU A 48 -14.02 3.27 -13.83
N LYS A 49 -14.60 3.00 -12.65
CA LYS A 49 -15.81 2.19 -12.59
C LYS A 49 -17.01 2.87 -13.24
N GLN A 50 -17.09 4.19 -13.17
CA GLN A 50 -18.12 4.93 -13.89
C GLN A 50 -17.94 4.79 -15.39
N LYS A 51 -16.71 4.91 -15.88
CA LYS A 51 -16.40 4.69 -17.29
C LYS A 51 -16.72 3.27 -17.72
N LEU A 52 -16.41 2.31 -16.87
CA LEU A 52 -16.71 0.90 -17.12
C LEU A 52 -18.22 0.67 -17.26
N GLY A 53 -18.99 1.23 -16.34
CA GLY A 53 -20.44 1.13 -16.39
C GLY A 53 -21.02 1.72 -17.67
N ASP A 54 -20.51 2.87 -18.10
CA ASP A 54 -20.92 3.50 -19.34
C ASP A 54 -20.59 2.63 -20.55
N ALA A 55 -19.38 2.06 -20.59
CA ALA A 55 -18.98 1.20 -21.70
C ALA A 55 -19.86 -0.04 -21.77
N ILE A 56 -20.16 -0.65 -20.63
CA ILE A 56 -21.04 -1.81 -20.57
C ILE A 56 -22.44 -1.45 -21.06
N SER A 57 -22.97 -0.32 -20.61
CA SER A 57 -24.30 0.14 -21.00
C SER A 57 -24.41 0.37 -22.52
N LYS A 58 -23.31 0.80 -23.12
CA LYS A 58 -23.28 1.05 -24.57
C LYS A 58 -22.94 -0.19 -25.38
N GLY A 59 -22.65 -1.30 -24.72
CA GLY A 59 -22.25 -2.53 -25.39
C GLY A 59 -20.84 -2.50 -25.94
N GLU A 60 -20.00 -1.56 -25.48
CA GLU A 60 -18.62 -1.43 -25.91
C GLU A 60 -17.73 -2.36 -25.11
N MET A 61 -17.76 -3.65 -25.44
CA MET A 61 -17.12 -4.68 -24.60
C MET A 61 -15.60 -4.62 -24.65
N GLN A 62 -15.02 -4.23 -25.77
CA GLN A 62 -13.56 -4.08 -25.86
C GLN A 62 -13.09 -2.93 -24.99
N GLU A 63 -13.83 -1.84 -25.00
CA GLU A 63 -13.56 -0.69 -24.14
C GLU A 63 -13.69 -1.08 -22.68
N ALA A 64 -14.74 -1.83 -22.34
CA ALA A 64 -14.94 -2.31 -20.98
C ALA A 64 -13.76 -3.16 -20.51
N ASP A 65 -13.25 -4.04 -21.35
CA ASP A 65 -12.09 -4.86 -21.02
C ASP A 65 -10.83 -4.04 -20.83
N ALA A 66 -10.64 -3.01 -21.68
CA ALA A 66 -9.51 -2.10 -21.55
C ALA A 66 -9.57 -1.35 -20.24
N ILE A 67 -10.77 -0.90 -19.84
CA ILE A 67 -10.96 -0.19 -18.58
C ILE A 67 -10.67 -1.13 -17.38
N ARG A 68 -11.11 -2.37 -17.43
CA ARG A 68 -10.81 -3.34 -16.37
C ARG A 68 -9.32 -3.54 -16.19
N ARG A 69 -8.59 -3.63 -17.31
CA ARG A 69 -7.12 -3.74 -17.24
C ARG A 69 -6.50 -2.47 -16.68
N GLN A 70 -7.05 -1.33 -17.03
CA GLN A 70 -6.56 -0.06 -16.50
C GLN A 70 -6.79 0.05 -15.00
N ILE A 71 -7.94 -0.39 -14.50
CA ILE A 71 -8.21 -0.41 -13.06
C ILE A 71 -7.16 -1.23 -12.33
N SER A 72 -6.87 -2.43 -12.82
CA SER A 72 -5.90 -3.32 -12.24
C SER A 72 -4.48 -2.72 -12.27
N SER A 73 -4.12 -2.16 -13.40
CA SER A 73 -2.80 -1.55 -13.61
C SER A 73 -2.59 -0.33 -12.70
N GLU A 74 -3.58 0.54 -12.61
CA GLU A 74 -3.47 1.73 -11.75
C GLU A 74 -3.44 1.35 -10.27
N LYS A 75 -4.20 0.34 -9.89
CA LYS A 75 -4.20 -0.17 -8.52
C LYS A 75 -2.81 -0.67 -8.12
N ASN A 76 -2.19 -1.46 -9.00
CA ASN A 76 -0.85 -1.96 -8.77
C ASN A 76 0.18 -0.83 -8.72
N CYS A 77 0.07 0.14 -9.60
CA CYS A 77 0.98 1.27 -9.66
C CYS A 77 0.90 2.10 -8.37
N ILE A 78 -0.32 2.37 -7.91
CA ILE A 78 -0.54 3.12 -6.67
C ILE A 78 -0.01 2.34 -5.47
N GLN A 79 -0.20 1.02 -5.46
CA GLN A 79 0.33 0.16 -4.42
C GLN A 79 1.86 0.21 -4.37
N GLU A 80 2.51 0.17 -5.52
CA GLU A 80 3.97 0.26 -5.61
C GLU A 80 4.47 1.63 -5.15
N GLU A 81 3.80 2.69 -5.54
CA GLU A 81 4.16 4.04 -5.09
C GLU A 81 4.02 4.18 -3.58
N CYS A 82 2.94 3.61 -3.04
CA CYS A 82 2.69 3.63 -1.61
C CYS A 82 3.80 2.91 -0.85
N GLU A 83 4.16 1.71 -1.30
CA GLU A 83 5.21 0.92 -0.67
C GLU A 83 6.56 1.61 -0.76
N ALA A 84 6.87 2.23 -1.90
CA ALA A 84 8.11 2.97 -2.07
C ALA A 84 8.18 4.16 -1.11
N ALA A 85 7.08 4.88 -0.95
CA ALA A 85 7.02 6.02 -0.03
C ALA A 85 7.19 5.56 1.42
N LYS A 86 6.58 4.45 1.79
CA LYS A 86 6.69 3.89 3.14
C LYS A 86 8.10 3.39 3.41
N ASP A 87 8.72 2.74 2.45
CA ASP A 87 10.09 2.26 2.60
C ASP A 87 11.06 3.42 2.80
N LYS A 88 10.84 4.52 2.12
CA LYS A 88 11.66 5.70 2.29
C LYS A 88 11.62 6.21 3.72
N VAL A 89 10.44 6.25 4.32
CA VAL A 89 10.27 6.65 5.72
C VAL A 89 10.99 5.68 6.64
N ARG A 90 10.82 4.37 6.42
CA ARG A 90 11.44 3.34 7.24
C ARG A 90 12.96 3.40 7.20
N ASN A 91 13.52 3.83 6.07
CA ASN A 91 14.96 3.86 5.86
C ASN A 91 15.61 5.16 6.29
N GLU A 92 14.83 6.14 6.68
CA GLU A 92 15.33 7.45 7.11
C GLU A 92 15.79 7.50 8.56
N SER A 93 15.72 6.42 9.28
CA SER A 93 16.12 6.41 10.69
C SER A 93 17.61 6.52 10.91
#